data_10ae277aa5e665085c9fb31d12dc7e7e
#
_entry.id   10ae277aa5e665085c9fb31d12dc7e7e
#
_cell.length_a   1.000
_cell.length_b   1.000
_cell.length_c   1.000
_cell.angle_alpha   90.00
_cell.angle_beta   90.00
_cell.angle_gamma   90.00
#
_symmetry.space_group_name_H-M   'P 1'
#
loop_
_entity.id
_entity.type
_entity.pdbx_description
1 polymer ?
#
loop_
_entity_poly.entity_id
_entity_poly.type
_entity_poly.pdbx_seq_one_letter_code
_entity_poly.pdbx_strand_id
1 'polypeptide(L)'
;MYAAGVFDYLELYVVPGTLSTLAEWKTLEMPVVIHAPHFKHGFNLALPGAEERNRAIYDETRHFADELNARYIIFHGGTSGCIAETSRQLAALNEPRALVENKPCITRNDGSILECLGSSVAEIRQVVQETGCGVCLDIPHALCAANYRGGAQLPLLQAFNALQPAMYHLADMRDPAQHIDDHTRLGLGNLEMDTFLPPILRPGAMITIETTRSHPHALEEFEREVEWFQRFLQRSMVL
;
A
#
# COMPACT_ATOMS: atom_id res chain seq x y z
N MET A 1 -5.10 17.60 13.66
CA MET A 1 -5.82 16.82 12.62
C MET A 1 -6.42 15.53 13.23
N TYR A 2 -5.66 14.61 13.81
CA TYR A 2 -6.23 13.42 14.46
C TYR A 2 -7.25 13.77 15.56
N ALA A 3 -6.87 14.60 16.52
CA ALA A 3 -7.77 15.04 17.59
C ALA A 3 -9.02 15.81 17.10
N ALA A 4 -8.99 16.34 15.87
CA ALA A 4 -10.12 16.98 15.21
C ALA A 4 -10.95 16.01 14.35
N GLY A 5 -10.62 14.71 14.34
CA GLY A 5 -11.33 13.70 13.57
C GLY A 5 -11.16 13.82 12.05
N VAL A 6 -10.07 14.41 11.59
CA VAL A 6 -9.78 14.51 10.15
C VAL A 6 -9.39 13.14 9.59
N PHE A 7 -8.66 12.32 10.37
CA PHE A 7 -8.31 10.96 10.04
C PHE A 7 -8.29 10.08 11.30
N ASP A 8 -8.39 8.76 11.14
CA ASP A 8 -8.53 7.79 12.23
C ASP A 8 -7.21 7.10 12.60
N TYR A 9 -6.24 7.05 11.70
CA TYR A 9 -4.92 6.43 11.90
C TYR A 9 -3.88 7.04 10.99
N LEU A 10 -2.61 6.81 11.30
CA LEU A 10 -1.47 7.16 10.47
C LEU A 10 -0.85 5.88 9.89
N GLU A 11 -0.58 5.88 8.59
CA GLU A 11 0.33 4.92 8.00
C GLU A 11 1.73 5.51 7.93
N LEU A 12 2.67 4.88 8.63
CA LEU A 12 4.06 5.30 8.72
C LEU A 12 4.93 4.44 7.83
N TYR A 13 5.49 5.04 6.78
CA TYR A 13 6.52 4.42 5.96
C TYR A 13 7.86 4.46 6.70
N VAL A 14 8.37 3.28 7.06
CA VAL A 14 9.65 3.16 7.76
C VAL A 14 10.82 3.32 6.78
N VAL A 15 11.70 4.26 7.04
CA VAL A 15 12.96 4.42 6.29
C VAL A 15 14.08 3.79 7.10
N PRO A 16 14.84 2.82 6.55
CA PRO A 16 15.93 2.19 7.28
C PRO A 16 16.97 3.20 7.79
N GLY A 17 17.43 3.01 9.02
CA GLY A 17 18.38 3.91 9.68
C GLY A 17 17.74 5.11 10.39
N THR A 18 16.39 5.17 10.48
CA THR A 18 15.68 6.29 11.13
C THR A 18 15.17 5.95 12.54
N LEU A 19 15.66 4.90 13.16
CA LEU A 19 15.21 4.46 14.49
C LEU A 19 15.27 5.56 15.56
N SER A 20 16.20 6.51 15.40
CA SER A 20 16.32 7.67 16.31
C SER A 20 15.07 8.56 16.33
N THR A 21 14.20 8.52 15.30
CA THR A 21 12.95 9.29 15.23
C THR A 21 11.81 8.63 15.99
N LEU A 22 11.95 7.37 16.41
CA LEU A 22 10.87 6.62 17.05
C LEU A 22 10.31 7.32 18.30
N ALA A 23 11.18 7.97 19.08
CA ALA A 23 10.74 8.71 20.27
C ALA A 23 9.76 9.86 19.94
N GLU A 24 9.94 10.50 18.79
CA GLU A 24 9.05 11.56 18.31
C GLU A 24 7.69 10.97 17.88
N TRP A 25 7.70 9.86 17.13
CA TRP A 25 6.48 9.19 16.71
C TRP A 25 5.63 8.72 17.91
N LYS A 26 6.26 8.23 18.98
CA LYS A 26 5.56 7.82 20.21
C LYS A 26 4.80 8.95 20.90
N THR A 27 5.15 10.20 20.66
CA THR A 27 4.44 11.35 21.25
C THR A 27 3.06 11.62 20.62
N LEU A 28 2.77 11.00 19.45
CA LEU A 28 1.55 11.31 18.71
C LEU A 28 0.30 10.60 19.24
N GLU A 29 0.45 9.54 20.03
CA GLU A 29 -0.66 8.82 20.73
C GLU A 29 -1.87 8.52 19.80
N MET A 30 -1.61 8.06 18.59
CA MET A 30 -2.64 7.72 17.60
C MET A 30 -2.48 6.29 17.07
N PRO A 31 -3.54 5.67 16.55
CA PRO A 31 -3.43 4.38 15.90
C PRO A 31 -2.47 4.44 14.70
N VAL A 32 -1.63 3.40 14.55
CA VAL A 32 -0.60 3.34 13.51
C VAL A 32 -0.74 2.05 12.70
N VAL A 33 -0.50 2.16 11.41
CA VAL A 33 -0.16 1.09 10.49
C VAL A 33 1.27 1.35 10.02
N ILE A 34 2.09 0.32 9.89
CA ILE A 34 3.43 0.45 9.36
C ILE A 34 3.45 0.01 7.90
N HIS A 35 4.08 0.82 7.05
CA HIS A 35 4.49 0.39 5.73
C HIS A 35 5.97 0.03 5.77
N ALA A 36 6.29 -1.23 5.47
CA ALA A 36 7.67 -1.69 5.41
C ALA A 36 8.43 -1.01 4.25
N PRO A 37 9.75 -0.83 4.35
CA PRO A 37 10.56 -0.34 3.25
C PRO A 37 10.38 -1.21 2.00
N HIS A 38 10.64 -0.66 0.83
CA HIS A 38 10.61 -1.39 -0.43
C HIS A 38 12.00 -1.42 -1.11
N PHE A 39 12.04 -1.92 -2.34
CA PHE A 39 13.29 -2.16 -3.09
C PHE A 39 14.23 -0.94 -3.18
N LYS A 40 13.72 0.30 -3.22
CA LYS A 40 14.56 1.53 -3.23
C LYS A 40 15.41 1.70 -1.96
N HIS A 41 14.97 1.12 -0.85
CA HIS A 41 15.71 1.07 0.40
C HIS A 41 16.40 -0.27 0.62
N GLY A 42 16.52 -1.09 -0.42
CA GLY A 42 17.21 -2.37 -0.38
C GLY A 42 16.41 -3.53 0.20
N PHE A 43 15.15 -3.34 0.55
CA PHE A 43 14.26 -4.40 1.04
C PHE A 43 13.51 -5.04 -0.15
N ASN A 44 13.84 -6.29 -0.47
CA ASN A 44 13.23 -6.98 -1.59
C ASN A 44 13.13 -8.48 -1.31
N LEU A 45 11.95 -8.92 -0.87
CA LEU A 45 11.67 -10.30 -0.48
C LEU A 45 11.72 -11.29 -1.66
N ALA A 46 11.67 -10.79 -2.90
CA ALA A 46 11.66 -11.63 -4.11
C ALA A 46 13.05 -12.15 -4.52
N LEU A 47 14.11 -11.61 -3.94
CA LEU A 47 15.48 -11.93 -4.37
C LEU A 47 16.11 -12.98 -3.45
N PRO A 48 16.50 -14.16 -3.99
CA PRO A 48 17.35 -15.10 -3.29
C PRO A 48 18.67 -14.43 -2.86
N GLY A 49 19.14 -14.75 -1.65
CA GLY A 49 20.38 -14.18 -1.10
C GLY A 49 20.24 -12.77 -0.50
N ALA A 50 19.04 -12.18 -0.53
CA ALA A 50 18.78 -10.90 0.15
C ALA A 50 18.29 -11.06 1.61
N GLU A 51 18.16 -12.29 2.10
CA GLU A 51 17.51 -12.62 3.37
C GLU A 51 18.14 -11.91 4.58
N GLU A 52 19.47 -11.93 4.68
CA GLU A 52 20.17 -11.30 5.82
C GLU A 52 19.88 -9.80 5.86
N ARG A 53 19.99 -9.13 4.71
CA ARG A 53 19.66 -7.70 4.59
C ARG A 53 18.18 -7.43 4.86
N ASN A 54 17.30 -8.25 4.28
CA ASN A 54 15.86 -8.11 4.48
C ASN A 54 15.50 -8.32 5.96
N ARG A 55 16.14 -9.29 6.63
CA ARG A 55 15.95 -9.50 8.07
C ARG A 55 16.38 -8.29 8.89
N ALA A 56 17.54 -7.74 8.63
CA ALA A 56 18.03 -6.55 9.35
C ALA A 56 17.10 -5.34 9.19
N ILE A 57 16.61 -5.09 7.96
CA ILE A 57 15.65 -4.00 7.68
C ILE A 57 14.30 -4.28 8.35
N TYR A 58 13.84 -5.53 8.30
CA TYR A 58 12.60 -5.91 8.97
C TYR A 58 12.69 -5.79 10.49
N ASP A 59 13.82 -6.14 11.12
CA ASP A 59 13.98 -6.02 12.57
C ASP A 59 13.84 -4.57 13.03
N GLU A 60 14.33 -3.59 12.26
CA GLU A 60 14.07 -2.17 12.52
C GLU A 60 12.59 -1.83 12.30
N THR A 61 11.99 -2.29 11.20
CA THR A 61 10.57 -2.08 10.90
C THR A 61 9.66 -2.65 12.00
N ARG A 62 9.98 -3.87 12.45
CA ARG A 62 9.26 -4.53 13.55
C ARG A 62 9.40 -3.74 14.86
N HIS A 63 10.57 -3.18 15.14
CA HIS A 63 10.77 -2.35 16.32
C HIS A 63 9.86 -1.12 16.33
N PHE A 64 9.72 -0.42 15.20
CA PHE A 64 8.71 0.63 15.05
C PHE A 64 7.30 0.11 15.30
N ALA A 65 6.94 -1.01 14.69
CA ALA A 65 5.61 -1.59 14.81
C ALA A 65 5.27 -2.01 16.26
N ASP A 66 6.23 -2.58 16.97
CA ASP A 66 6.06 -3.01 18.36
C ASP A 66 5.92 -1.82 19.31
N GLU A 67 6.80 -0.82 19.18
CA GLU A 67 6.82 0.35 20.03
C GLU A 67 5.64 1.32 19.81
N LEU A 68 5.09 1.34 18.58
CA LEU A 68 3.92 2.14 18.22
C LEU A 68 2.61 1.34 18.31
N ASN A 69 2.67 0.08 18.74
CA ASN A 69 1.53 -0.84 18.80
C ASN A 69 0.76 -0.88 17.46
N ALA A 70 1.50 -1.00 16.35
CA ALA A 70 0.95 -0.95 15.02
C ALA A 70 -0.01 -2.13 14.77
N ARG A 71 -1.14 -1.84 14.12
CA ARG A 71 -2.17 -2.83 13.80
C ARG A 71 -1.73 -3.77 12.68
N TYR A 72 -1.06 -3.25 11.67
CA TYR A 72 -0.57 -3.99 10.50
C TYR A 72 0.83 -3.55 10.10
N ILE A 73 1.53 -4.43 9.38
CA ILE A 73 2.76 -4.12 8.64
C ILE A 73 2.53 -4.53 7.19
N ILE A 74 2.60 -3.57 6.27
CA ILE A 74 2.37 -3.77 4.83
C ILE A 74 3.70 -4.11 4.16
N PHE A 75 3.71 -5.15 3.34
CA PHE A 75 4.86 -5.63 2.58
C PHE A 75 4.55 -5.65 1.09
N HIS A 76 5.52 -5.25 0.27
CA HIS A 76 5.45 -5.43 -1.18
C HIS A 76 5.88 -6.84 -1.60
N GLY A 77 5.36 -7.32 -2.74
CA GLY A 77 5.78 -8.58 -3.36
C GLY A 77 7.23 -8.59 -3.86
N GLY A 78 7.84 -7.41 -3.97
CA GLY A 78 9.21 -7.25 -4.46
C GLY A 78 9.31 -6.97 -5.96
N THR A 79 10.54 -6.96 -6.48
CA THR A 79 10.86 -6.68 -7.88
C THR A 79 11.93 -7.64 -8.42
N SER A 80 11.87 -7.93 -9.73
CA SER A 80 12.96 -8.61 -10.47
C SER A 80 13.41 -9.96 -9.88
N GLY A 81 12.47 -10.71 -9.25
CA GLY A 81 12.74 -12.02 -8.65
C GLY A 81 11.61 -13.00 -8.90
N CYS A 82 11.17 -13.74 -7.87
CA CYS A 82 10.01 -14.60 -7.99
C CYS A 82 9.12 -14.57 -6.75
N ILE A 83 7.82 -14.76 -6.95
CA ILE A 83 6.81 -14.68 -5.90
C ILE A 83 6.94 -15.80 -4.86
N ALA A 84 7.43 -16.98 -5.26
CA ALA A 84 7.68 -18.08 -4.32
C ALA A 84 8.77 -17.71 -3.29
N GLU A 85 9.78 -16.95 -3.72
CA GLU A 85 10.81 -16.46 -2.81
C GLU A 85 10.25 -15.39 -1.86
N THR A 86 9.37 -14.52 -2.37
CA THR A 86 8.64 -13.57 -1.53
C THR A 86 7.87 -14.30 -0.43
N SER A 87 7.08 -15.31 -0.80
CA SER A 87 6.34 -16.14 0.17
C SER A 87 7.27 -16.79 1.18
N ARG A 88 8.37 -17.38 0.72
CA ARG A 88 9.34 -18.07 1.59
C ARG A 88 9.97 -17.12 2.61
N GLN A 89 10.44 -15.94 2.14
CA GLN A 89 11.06 -14.96 3.03
C GLN A 89 10.02 -14.33 3.98
N LEU A 90 8.83 -13.97 3.49
CA LEU A 90 7.77 -13.41 4.34
C LEU A 90 7.32 -14.41 5.42
N ALA A 91 7.15 -15.68 5.08
CA ALA A 91 6.86 -16.72 6.05
C ALA A 91 7.96 -16.85 7.12
N ALA A 92 9.24 -16.74 6.72
CA ALA A 92 10.38 -16.79 7.63
C ALA A 92 10.47 -15.57 8.58
N LEU A 93 9.82 -14.44 8.26
CA LEU A 93 9.69 -13.29 9.17
C LEU A 93 8.77 -13.61 10.35
N ASN A 94 7.79 -14.50 10.17
CA ASN A 94 6.80 -14.91 11.17
C ASN A 94 6.08 -13.70 11.81
N GLU A 95 5.59 -12.77 10.97
CA GLU A 95 4.94 -11.54 11.40
C GLU A 95 3.40 -11.68 11.32
N PRO A 96 2.69 -11.78 12.45
CA PRO A 96 1.25 -11.99 12.45
C PRO A 96 0.44 -10.79 11.97
N ARG A 97 1.03 -9.58 11.91
CA ARG A 97 0.40 -8.35 11.45
C ARG A 97 0.63 -8.11 9.95
N ALA A 98 1.29 -9.05 9.25
CA ALA A 98 1.68 -8.85 7.86
C ALA A 98 0.47 -8.74 6.94
N LEU A 99 0.51 -7.74 6.06
CA LEU A 99 -0.33 -7.63 4.87
C LEU A 99 0.58 -7.62 3.65
N VAL A 100 0.20 -8.36 2.60
CA VAL A 100 0.84 -8.22 1.29
C VAL A 100 0.03 -7.26 0.43
N GLU A 101 0.72 -6.31 -0.20
CA GLU A 101 0.12 -5.32 -1.10
C GLU A 101 0.28 -5.76 -2.56
N ASN A 102 -0.81 -5.63 -3.36
CA ASN A 102 -0.72 -5.81 -4.80
C ASN A 102 0.04 -4.64 -5.46
N LYS A 103 0.76 -4.94 -6.54
CA LYS A 103 1.58 -3.95 -7.25
C LYS A 103 1.16 -3.78 -8.73
N PRO A 104 1.51 -2.66 -9.39
CA PRO A 104 1.47 -2.59 -10.85
C PRO A 104 2.43 -3.63 -11.45
N CYS A 105 2.31 -3.93 -12.75
CA CYS A 105 3.23 -4.89 -13.39
C CYS A 105 4.66 -4.40 -13.45
N ILE A 106 4.84 -3.09 -13.54
CA ILE A 106 6.16 -2.45 -13.68
C ILE A 106 6.26 -1.20 -12.81
N THR A 107 7.48 -0.87 -12.42
CA THR A 107 7.81 0.39 -11.74
C THR A 107 9.09 0.99 -12.28
N ARG A 108 9.38 2.23 -11.91
CA ARG A 108 10.62 2.92 -12.29
C ARG A 108 11.62 2.96 -11.13
N ASN A 109 12.88 2.73 -11.46
CA ASN A 109 13.99 2.90 -10.54
C ASN A 109 15.20 3.47 -11.29
N ASP A 110 15.60 4.70 -10.98
CA ASP A 110 16.79 5.36 -11.55
C ASP A 110 16.87 5.27 -13.09
N GLY A 111 15.74 5.53 -13.75
CA GLY A 111 15.63 5.49 -15.21
C GLY A 111 15.40 4.09 -15.80
N SER A 112 15.51 3.03 -15.01
CA SER A 112 15.21 1.65 -15.43
C SER A 112 13.75 1.29 -15.15
N ILE A 113 13.22 0.34 -15.93
CA ILE A 113 11.93 -0.30 -15.67
C ILE A 113 12.21 -1.63 -14.98
N LEU A 114 11.56 -1.85 -13.84
CA LEU A 114 11.61 -3.11 -13.11
C LEU A 114 10.25 -3.80 -13.15
N GLU A 115 10.25 -5.11 -13.29
CA GLU A 115 9.06 -5.93 -13.12
C GLU A 115 8.73 -6.05 -11.63
N CYS A 116 7.44 -5.84 -11.28
CA CYS A 116 6.92 -5.97 -9.93
C CYS A 116 6.24 -7.33 -9.76
N LEU A 117 6.39 -7.90 -8.57
CA LEU A 117 5.67 -9.10 -8.15
C LEU A 117 4.49 -8.72 -7.25
N GLY A 118 3.46 -9.58 -7.26
CA GLY A 118 2.19 -9.25 -6.62
C GLY A 118 1.26 -8.46 -7.55
N SER A 119 1.55 -8.42 -8.84
CA SER A 119 0.75 -7.71 -9.84
C SER A 119 -0.45 -8.52 -10.36
N SER A 120 -0.57 -9.79 -9.97
CA SER A 120 -1.69 -10.67 -10.32
C SER A 120 -2.38 -11.23 -9.08
N VAL A 121 -3.67 -11.54 -9.22
CA VAL A 121 -4.46 -12.19 -8.16
C VAL A 121 -3.87 -13.55 -7.77
N ALA A 122 -3.29 -14.27 -8.74
CA ALA A 122 -2.67 -15.55 -8.48
C ALA A 122 -1.45 -15.44 -7.57
N GLU A 123 -0.59 -14.44 -7.81
CA GLU A 123 0.59 -14.17 -6.98
C GLU A 123 0.21 -13.77 -5.55
N ILE A 124 -0.72 -12.83 -5.38
CA ILE A 124 -1.18 -12.41 -4.05
C ILE A 124 -1.82 -13.58 -3.30
N ARG A 125 -2.66 -14.37 -4.00
CA ARG A 125 -3.27 -15.58 -3.41
C ARG A 125 -2.22 -16.59 -2.96
N GLN A 126 -1.17 -16.81 -3.75
CA GLN A 126 -0.06 -17.69 -3.39
C GLN A 126 0.60 -17.22 -2.10
N VAL A 127 0.98 -15.93 -2.01
CA VAL A 127 1.60 -15.37 -0.79
C VAL A 127 0.69 -15.57 0.42
N VAL A 128 -0.60 -15.23 0.31
CA VAL A 128 -1.57 -15.41 1.40
C VAL A 128 -1.69 -16.87 1.83
N GLN A 129 -1.78 -17.80 0.88
CA GLN A 129 -1.90 -19.24 1.18
C GLN A 129 -0.65 -19.81 1.85
N GLU A 130 0.53 -19.38 1.43
CA GLU A 130 1.80 -19.91 1.93
C GLU A 130 2.27 -19.27 3.25
N THR A 131 1.80 -18.04 3.55
CA THR A 131 2.26 -17.29 4.72
C THR A 131 1.18 -17.06 5.79
N GLY A 132 -0.10 -17.13 5.41
CA GLY A 132 -1.22 -16.76 6.28
C GLY A 132 -1.38 -15.24 6.48
N CYS A 133 -0.64 -14.39 5.76
CA CYS A 133 -0.78 -12.94 5.86
C CYS A 133 -2.13 -12.46 5.29
N GLY A 134 -2.54 -11.24 5.67
CA GLY A 134 -3.68 -10.56 5.05
C GLY A 134 -3.29 -9.83 3.74
N VAL A 135 -4.25 -9.08 3.20
CA VAL A 135 -4.08 -8.31 1.96
C VAL A 135 -4.30 -6.82 2.23
N CYS A 136 -3.42 -5.97 1.70
CA CYS A 136 -3.67 -4.57 1.44
C CYS A 136 -3.98 -4.42 -0.06
N LEU A 137 -5.16 -3.91 -0.43
CA LEU A 137 -5.52 -3.69 -1.83
C LEU A 137 -5.24 -2.25 -2.21
N ASP A 138 -4.19 -2.04 -2.99
CA ASP A 138 -3.96 -0.78 -3.67
C ASP A 138 -4.77 -0.74 -4.97
N ILE A 139 -5.72 0.21 -5.03
CA ILE A 139 -6.67 0.34 -6.14
C ILE A 139 -5.96 0.85 -7.40
N PRO A 140 -5.22 1.97 -7.41
CA PRO A 140 -4.40 2.40 -8.54
C PRO A 140 -3.47 1.33 -9.09
N HIS A 141 -2.78 0.59 -8.23
CA HIS A 141 -1.88 -0.50 -8.64
C HIS A 141 -2.62 -1.59 -9.44
N ALA A 142 -3.82 -1.99 -8.99
CA ALA A 142 -4.62 -2.98 -9.70
C ALA A 142 -5.06 -2.46 -11.08
N LEU A 143 -5.44 -1.19 -11.19
CA LEU A 143 -5.82 -0.56 -12.45
C LEU A 143 -4.63 -0.46 -13.41
N CYS A 144 -3.47 -0.03 -12.94
CA CYS A 144 -2.22 -0.02 -13.71
C CYS A 144 -1.84 -1.43 -14.21
N ALA A 145 -2.02 -2.46 -13.36
CA ALA A 145 -1.75 -3.84 -13.75
C ALA A 145 -2.72 -4.34 -14.84
N ALA A 146 -4.00 -3.95 -14.78
CA ALA A 146 -4.98 -4.25 -15.81
C ALA A 146 -4.60 -3.60 -17.16
N ASN A 147 -4.25 -2.31 -17.12
CA ASN A 147 -3.83 -1.55 -18.29
C ASN A 147 -2.61 -2.18 -18.97
N TYR A 148 -1.58 -2.50 -18.19
CA TYR A 148 -0.36 -3.10 -18.72
C TYR A 148 -0.61 -4.43 -19.43
N ARG A 149 -1.58 -5.22 -18.95
CA ARG A 149 -1.97 -6.50 -19.55
C ARG A 149 -3.00 -6.38 -20.67
N GLY A 150 -3.49 -5.18 -20.97
CA GLY A 150 -4.58 -4.96 -21.92
C GLY A 150 -5.92 -5.58 -21.47
N GLY A 151 -6.10 -5.73 -20.17
CA GLY A 151 -7.30 -6.31 -19.56
C GLY A 151 -8.29 -5.26 -19.07
N ALA A 152 -9.48 -5.72 -18.68
CA ALA A 152 -10.50 -4.86 -18.09
C ALA A 152 -10.18 -4.54 -16.62
N GLN A 153 -10.19 -3.26 -16.27
CA GLN A 153 -9.81 -2.73 -14.96
C GLN A 153 -10.74 -3.23 -13.83
N LEU A 154 -12.04 -3.01 -13.96
CA LEU A 154 -13.00 -3.35 -12.89
C LEU A 154 -13.04 -4.87 -12.59
N PRO A 155 -13.07 -5.79 -13.56
CA PRO A 155 -12.97 -7.21 -13.28
C PRO A 155 -11.71 -7.63 -12.53
N LEU A 156 -10.53 -7.05 -12.86
CA LEU A 156 -9.30 -7.36 -12.14
C LEU A 156 -9.36 -6.81 -10.71
N LEU A 157 -9.83 -5.59 -10.53
CA LEU A 157 -10.00 -4.97 -9.22
C LEU A 157 -10.96 -5.77 -8.33
N GLN A 158 -12.10 -6.23 -8.87
CA GLN A 158 -13.03 -7.10 -8.18
C GLN A 158 -12.41 -8.46 -7.80
N ALA A 159 -11.56 -9.01 -8.67
CA ALA A 159 -10.87 -10.27 -8.41
C ALA A 159 -9.84 -10.14 -7.26
N PHE A 160 -9.14 -9.01 -7.16
CA PHE A 160 -8.31 -8.70 -5.98
C PHE A 160 -9.18 -8.49 -4.73
N ASN A 161 -10.28 -7.76 -4.83
CA ASN A 161 -11.18 -7.51 -3.71
C ASN A 161 -11.82 -8.80 -3.16
N ALA A 162 -12.00 -9.81 -3.99
CA ALA A 162 -12.47 -11.14 -3.57
C ALA A 162 -11.48 -11.87 -2.63
N LEU A 163 -10.22 -11.42 -2.51
CA LEU A 163 -9.27 -11.88 -1.51
C LEU A 163 -9.52 -11.29 -0.11
N GLN A 164 -10.57 -10.49 0.06
CA GLN A 164 -11.01 -9.89 1.32
C GLN A 164 -9.94 -9.02 1.99
N PRO A 165 -9.50 -7.92 1.35
CA PRO A 165 -8.50 -7.03 1.91
C PRO A 165 -8.86 -6.55 3.31
N ALA A 166 -7.85 -6.46 4.18
CA ALA A 166 -7.98 -5.88 5.52
C ALA A 166 -8.02 -4.34 5.46
N MET A 167 -7.36 -3.77 4.46
CA MET A 167 -7.34 -2.33 4.18
C MET A 167 -7.08 -2.04 2.71
N TYR A 168 -7.19 -0.77 2.34
CA TYR A 168 -7.07 -0.27 0.98
C TYR A 168 -6.11 0.92 0.93
N HIS A 169 -5.32 1.00 -0.17
CA HIS A 169 -4.66 2.23 -0.58
C HIS A 169 -5.43 2.89 -1.70
N LEU A 170 -5.49 4.21 -1.66
CA LEU A 170 -6.22 5.02 -2.62
C LEU A 170 -5.40 6.25 -3.01
N ALA A 171 -5.28 6.46 -4.30
CA ALA A 171 -4.85 7.69 -4.95
C ALA A 171 -5.71 7.95 -6.18
N ASP A 172 -5.61 9.15 -6.73
CA ASP A 172 -6.15 9.42 -8.07
C ASP A 172 -5.10 9.06 -9.13
N MET A 173 -5.48 9.05 -10.38
CA MET A 173 -4.61 8.74 -11.53
C MET A 173 -4.68 9.89 -12.53
N ARG A 174 -3.54 10.44 -12.93
CA ARG A 174 -3.50 11.53 -13.93
C ARG A 174 -4.02 11.05 -15.28
N ASP A 175 -3.58 9.86 -15.69
CA ASP A 175 -4.06 9.17 -16.89
C ASP A 175 -4.63 7.81 -16.46
N PRO A 176 -5.95 7.56 -16.55
CA PRO A 176 -6.56 6.28 -16.20
C PRO A 176 -6.01 5.08 -16.99
N ALA A 177 -5.34 5.32 -18.13
CA ALA A 177 -4.70 4.29 -18.95
C ALA A 177 -3.23 4.04 -18.60
N GLN A 178 -2.67 4.74 -17.61
CA GLN A 178 -1.25 4.60 -17.23
C GLN A 178 -0.92 3.18 -16.73
N HIS A 179 0.35 2.78 -16.90
CA HIS A 179 0.88 1.48 -16.48
C HIS A 179 1.67 1.51 -15.17
N ILE A 180 2.03 2.71 -14.73
CA ILE A 180 2.82 2.97 -13.51
C ILE A 180 2.03 3.99 -12.71
N ASP A 181 1.84 3.70 -11.43
CA ASP A 181 1.15 4.62 -10.54
C ASP A 181 1.97 5.90 -10.31
N ASP A 182 1.28 7.03 -10.27
CA ASP A 182 1.86 8.35 -10.05
C ASP A 182 1.40 9.02 -8.75
N HIS A 183 0.63 8.30 -7.93
CA HIS A 183 0.11 8.78 -6.64
C HIS A 183 -0.49 10.18 -6.71
N THR A 184 -1.28 10.45 -7.76
CA THR A 184 -1.93 11.74 -7.96
C THR A 184 -2.91 12.01 -6.81
N ARG A 185 -2.95 13.25 -6.33
CA ARG A 185 -3.85 13.66 -5.24
C ARG A 185 -5.31 13.49 -5.63
N LEU A 186 -6.14 13.10 -4.65
CA LEU A 186 -7.57 12.87 -4.85
C LEU A 186 -8.26 14.14 -5.38
N GLY A 187 -9.03 13.96 -6.45
CA GLY A 187 -9.76 15.03 -7.13
C GLY A 187 -8.90 15.90 -8.05
N LEU A 188 -7.61 15.58 -8.24
CA LEU A 188 -6.71 16.25 -9.19
C LEU A 188 -6.33 15.37 -10.38
N GLY A 189 -6.79 14.13 -10.41
CA GLY A 189 -6.64 13.20 -11.51
C GLY A 189 -7.92 13.02 -12.33
N ASN A 190 -7.97 11.93 -13.06
CA ASN A 190 -9.06 11.58 -13.96
C ASN A 190 -9.62 10.17 -13.70
N LEU A 191 -9.34 9.59 -12.53
CA LEU A 191 -9.89 8.29 -12.18
C LEU A 191 -11.42 8.39 -12.00
N GLU A 192 -12.17 7.54 -12.69
CA GLU A 192 -13.62 7.45 -12.56
C GLU A 192 -14.02 6.76 -11.23
N MET A 193 -13.79 7.44 -10.12
CA MET A 193 -13.99 6.87 -8.78
C MET A 193 -15.43 6.40 -8.53
N ASP A 194 -16.42 7.07 -9.13
CA ASP A 194 -17.83 6.64 -9.08
C ASP A 194 -18.06 5.26 -9.73
N THR A 195 -17.19 4.87 -10.67
CA THR A 195 -17.23 3.55 -11.33
C THR A 195 -16.52 2.49 -10.50
N PHE A 196 -15.39 2.82 -9.91
CA PHE A 196 -14.51 1.82 -9.29
C PHE A 196 -14.74 1.63 -7.79
N LEU A 197 -15.02 2.68 -7.02
CA LEU A 197 -15.05 2.56 -5.57
C LEU A 197 -16.33 1.91 -4.99
N PRO A 198 -17.56 2.22 -5.47
CA PRO A 198 -18.78 1.66 -4.88
C PRO A 198 -18.84 0.11 -4.90
N PRO A 199 -18.40 -0.59 -5.96
CA PRO A 199 -18.43 -2.06 -5.96
C PRO A 199 -17.30 -2.71 -5.15
N ILE A 200 -16.35 -1.93 -4.61
CA ILE A 200 -15.14 -2.41 -3.96
C ILE A 200 -15.13 -2.09 -2.47
N LEU A 201 -15.40 -0.83 -2.11
CA LEU A 201 -15.33 -0.39 -0.72
C LEU A 201 -16.54 -0.87 0.09
N ARG A 202 -16.26 -1.27 1.32
CA ARG A 202 -17.29 -1.70 2.29
C ARG A 202 -17.41 -0.64 3.38
N PRO A 203 -18.59 -0.50 4.01
CA PRO A 203 -18.72 0.34 5.21
C PRO A 203 -17.69 -0.03 6.27
N GLY A 204 -17.01 0.96 6.84
CA GLY A 204 -15.98 0.76 7.85
C GLY A 204 -14.64 0.25 7.31
N ALA A 205 -14.41 0.24 5.99
CA ALA A 205 -13.11 -0.11 5.40
C ALA A 205 -12.03 0.85 5.88
N MET A 206 -10.86 0.31 6.23
CA MET A 206 -9.65 1.12 6.46
C MET A 206 -9.09 1.55 5.10
N ILE A 207 -8.89 2.85 4.92
CA ILE A 207 -8.39 3.42 3.66
C ILE A 207 -7.24 4.38 3.98
N THR A 208 -6.07 4.13 3.40
CA THR A 208 -4.96 5.08 3.39
C THR A 208 -5.00 5.87 2.08
N ILE A 209 -4.97 7.19 2.18
CA ILE A 209 -4.77 8.09 1.04
C ILE A 209 -3.25 8.16 0.82
N GLU A 210 -2.76 7.47 -0.20
CA GLU A 210 -1.35 7.37 -0.54
C GLU A 210 -1.00 8.29 -1.71
N THR A 211 -0.84 9.57 -1.43
CA THR A 211 -0.65 10.60 -2.44
C THR A 211 0.59 11.44 -2.20
N THR A 212 1.14 12.02 -3.28
CA THR A 212 2.28 12.93 -3.20
C THR A 212 1.82 14.33 -2.79
N ARG A 213 2.62 15.00 -1.95
CA ARG A 213 2.43 16.41 -1.56
C ARG A 213 3.45 17.29 -2.24
N SER A 214 3.13 18.57 -2.43
CA SER A 214 4.04 19.55 -3.04
C SER A 214 5.31 19.75 -2.21
N HIS A 215 5.20 19.62 -0.88
CA HIS A 215 6.33 19.63 0.05
C HIS A 215 5.95 18.93 1.38
N PRO A 216 6.93 18.50 2.20
CA PRO A 216 6.68 17.72 3.43
C PRO A 216 5.76 18.37 4.45
N HIS A 217 5.67 19.70 4.46
CA HIS A 217 4.86 20.47 5.41
C HIS A 217 3.48 20.88 4.85
N ALA A 218 3.09 20.42 3.65
CA ALA A 218 1.80 20.74 3.02
C ALA A 218 0.64 19.93 3.61
N LEU A 219 0.41 20.02 4.91
CA LEU A 219 -0.65 19.27 5.60
C LEU A 219 -2.05 19.72 5.18
N GLU A 220 -2.22 20.97 4.77
CA GLU A 220 -3.47 21.52 4.24
C GLU A 220 -3.87 20.86 2.88
N GLU A 221 -2.90 20.31 2.14
CA GLU A 221 -3.20 19.54 0.94
C GLU A 221 -3.88 18.22 1.30
N PHE A 222 -3.36 17.52 2.30
CA PHE A 222 -3.96 16.30 2.83
C PHE A 222 -5.38 16.56 3.39
N GLU A 223 -5.56 17.63 4.16
CA GLU A 223 -6.87 17.97 4.71
C GLU A 223 -7.91 18.18 3.59
N ARG A 224 -7.55 18.87 2.50
CA ARG A 224 -8.42 19.02 1.32
C ARG A 224 -8.76 17.69 0.64
N GLU A 225 -7.81 16.76 0.57
CA GLU A 225 -8.06 15.42 -0.01
C GLU A 225 -9.05 14.63 0.85
N VAL A 226 -8.87 14.66 2.19
CA VAL A 226 -9.80 14.00 3.12
C VAL A 226 -11.20 14.61 2.99
N GLU A 227 -11.32 15.94 2.99
CA GLU A 227 -12.61 16.62 2.78
C GLU A 227 -13.24 16.28 1.42
N TRP A 228 -12.42 16.20 0.37
CA TRP A 228 -12.90 15.83 -0.96
C TRP A 228 -13.44 14.39 -0.94
N PHE A 229 -12.70 13.48 -0.33
CA PHE A 229 -13.09 12.07 -0.25
C PHE A 229 -14.34 11.87 0.62
N GLN A 230 -14.46 12.56 1.74
CA GLN A 230 -15.67 12.52 2.57
C GLN A 230 -16.91 13.00 1.79
N ARG A 231 -16.79 14.09 1.03
CA ARG A 231 -17.87 14.55 0.13
C ARG A 231 -18.21 13.53 -0.96
N PHE A 232 -17.19 12.88 -1.50
CA PHE A 232 -17.38 11.79 -2.47
C PHE A 232 -18.18 10.64 -1.85
N LEU A 233 -17.80 10.14 -0.68
CA LEU A 233 -18.49 9.06 0.01
C LEU A 233 -19.96 9.39 0.29
N GLN A 234 -20.25 10.60 0.76
CA GLN A 234 -21.62 11.06 1.02
C GLN A 234 -22.50 11.10 -0.23
N ARG A 235 -21.90 11.39 -1.39
CA ARG A 235 -22.65 11.51 -2.66
C ARG A 235 -22.82 10.17 -3.37
N SER A 236 -21.77 9.36 -3.41
CA SER A 236 -21.67 8.20 -4.30
C SER A 236 -21.87 6.86 -3.59
N MET A 237 -21.63 6.83 -2.27
CA MET A 237 -21.87 5.67 -1.45
C MET A 237 -23.03 5.98 -0.50
N VAL A 238 -24.27 5.70 -0.97
CA VAL A 238 -25.45 5.72 -0.08
C VAL A 238 -25.26 4.57 0.91
N LEU A 239 -24.69 4.90 2.06
CA LEU A 239 -24.51 4.01 3.19
C LEU A 239 -25.83 3.79 3.93
#